data_53725339cdc7dc7b434e3ccb87f5d0a2
#
_entry.id   53725339cdc7dc7b434e3ccb87f5d0a2
#
_cell.length_a   1.000
_cell.length_b   1.000
_cell.length_c   1.000
_cell.angle_alpha   90.00
_cell.angle_beta   90.00
_cell.angle_gamma   90.00
#
_symmetry.space_group_name_H-M   'P 1'
#
loop_
_entity.id
_entity.type
_entity.pdbx_description
1 polymer ?
#
loop_
_entity_poly.entity_id
_entity_poly.type
_entity_poly.pdbx_seq_one_letter_code
_entity_poly.pdbx_strand_id
1 'polypeptide(L)'
;MGIAVKPLCSTGILFLSLTEMKQRLLSLPVENVLLIMGKEAADWWSLHSFLKEMEDRYQFHWLQTEVANPNQQDVKEALESLGAKPLDAIVAIGGGSVIDLAKAISAFYDPKRNASYTAEEITEAIRRKSYQNRAEFVDIIAVPSTAGTGSEVTQWATVWDLGKTSKFSIDAPGLKPRLALIVPDLTLTLPKPLILSTALDAAAHAEEAFWSKHTTPLVKDFSLEALRVITANLKAALKAPKHYELREKLCRGSLLAGLAFSQTRTTACHSISYPLSFLFQVPHGFAVALTMAEVARINEKAAKNYDELAAVFAPYGGIDGWLSSVCEDLIELRLGTFGIQKKDIASIVQYAFTAGRMDNNPVDLSKKDVAGILEKVL
;
A
#
# COMPACT_ATOMS: atom_id res chain seq x y z
N MET A 1 10.44 34.61 3.17
CA MET A 1 9.36 33.59 3.24
C MET A 1 10.00 32.29 3.65
N GLY A 2 9.76 31.81 4.87
CA GLY A 2 10.29 30.53 5.33
C GLY A 2 9.53 29.40 4.60
N ILE A 3 10.26 28.51 3.94
CA ILE A 3 9.70 27.29 3.38
C ILE A 3 9.30 26.42 4.58
N ALA A 4 8.01 26.23 4.79
CA ALA A 4 7.54 25.28 5.78
C ALA A 4 7.90 23.87 5.30
N VAL A 5 9.00 23.33 5.83
CA VAL A 5 9.41 21.95 5.57
C VAL A 5 8.42 21.05 6.31
N LYS A 6 7.54 20.37 5.58
CA LYS A 6 6.75 19.27 6.15
C LYS A 6 7.72 18.24 6.71
N PRO A 7 7.50 17.72 7.95
CA PRO A 7 8.33 16.65 8.46
C PRO A 7 8.25 15.47 7.50
N LEU A 8 9.37 14.88 7.16
CA LEU A 8 9.50 13.80 6.19
C LEU A 8 8.64 12.60 6.57
N CYS A 9 8.61 12.27 7.85
CA CYS A 9 7.75 11.26 8.43
C CYS A 9 7.47 11.60 9.90
N SER A 10 6.21 11.53 10.30
CA SER A 10 5.80 11.62 11.71
C SER A 10 5.64 10.24 12.36
N THR A 11 5.80 9.16 11.59
CA THR A 11 5.72 7.78 12.06
C THR A 11 7.04 7.36 12.70
N GLY A 12 7.01 6.83 13.91
CA GLY A 12 8.16 6.10 14.47
C GLY A 12 8.34 4.79 13.72
N ILE A 13 9.55 4.48 13.27
CA ILE A 13 9.83 3.28 12.47
C ILE A 13 10.84 2.41 13.21
N LEU A 14 10.50 1.14 13.43
CA LEU A 14 11.36 0.16 14.08
C LEU A 14 11.43 -1.11 13.23
N PHE A 15 12.65 -1.59 12.99
CA PHE A 15 12.89 -2.95 12.48
C PHE A 15 13.08 -3.88 13.67
N LEU A 16 12.28 -4.91 13.77
CA LEU A 16 12.19 -5.79 14.92
C LEU A 16 12.12 -7.25 14.49
N SER A 17 12.63 -8.14 15.32
CA SER A 17 12.27 -9.57 15.29
C SER A 17 10.83 -9.77 15.78
N LEU A 18 10.26 -10.94 15.51
CA LEU A 18 8.93 -11.30 16.00
C LEU A 18 8.83 -11.21 17.54
N THR A 19 9.90 -11.58 18.26
CA THR A 19 9.94 -11.50 19.72
C THR A 19 9.94 -10.06 20.22
N GLU A 20 10.75 -9.19 19.64
CA GLU A 20 10.78 -7.77 19.99
C GLU A 20 9.45 -7.06 19.67
N MET A 21 8.81 -7.42 18.55
CA MET A 21 7.46 -6.92 18.23
C MET A 21 6.47 -7.27 19.33
N LYS A 22 6.42 -8.55 19.77
CA LYS A 22 5.53 -8.98 20.87
C LYS A 22 5.78 -8.17 22.14
N GLN A 23 7.03 -8.02 22.55
CA GLN A 23 7.42 -7.22 23.72
C GLN A 23 7.01 -5.75 23.56
N ARG A 24 7.22 -5.18 22.38
CA ARG A 24 6.86 -3.79 22.09
C ARG A 24 5.35 -3.57 22.18
N LEU A 25 4.55 -4.48 21.62
CA LEU A 25 3.09 -4.39 21.67
C LEU A 25 2.53 -4.57 23.08
N LEU A 26 3.12 -5.45 23.90
CA LEU A 26 2.73 -5.63 25.32
C LEU A 26 3.15 -4.45 26.22
N SER A 27 4.04 -3.57 25.77
CA SER A 27 4.52 -2.40 26.51
C SER A 27 3.88 -1.08 26.09
N LEU A 28 2.81 -1.10 25.31
CA LEU A 28 2.12 0.13 24.92
C LEU A 28 1.52 0.83 26.15
N PRO A 29 1.66 2.15 26.28
CA PRO A 29 1.14 2.91 27.43
C PRO A 29 -0.35 3.28 27.24
N VAL A 30 -1.19 2.27 27.03
CA VAL A 30 -2.63 2.37 26.73
C VAL A 30 -3.40 1.32 27.50
N GLU A 31 -4.72 1.45 27.58
CA GLU A 31 -5.61 0.50 28.26
C GLU A 31 -6.51 -0.27 27.28
N ASN A 32 -7.01 0.40 26.23
CA ASN A 32 -8.01 -0.12 25.31
C ASN A 32 -7.40 -0.33 23.93
N VAL A 33 -7.27 -1.59 23.50
CA VAL A 33 -6.60 -1.96 22.24
C VAL A 33 -7.54 -2.72 21.32
N LEU A 34 -7.66 -2.25 20.09
CA LEU A 34 -8.20 -3.02 18.98
C LEU A 34 -7.03 -3.66 18.22
N LEU A 35 -7.01 -4.98 18.13
CA LEU A 35 -6.16 -5.72 17.20
C LEU A 35 -6.96 -6.04 15.95
N ILE A 36 -6.41 -5.71 14.78
CA ILE A 36 -6.92 -6.12 13.47
C ILE A 36 -5.91 -7.07 12.85
N MET A 37 -6.31 -8.32 12.64
CA MET A 37 -5.44 -9.36 12.08
C MET A 37 -6.30 -10.49 11.50
N GLY A 38 -5.82 -11.14 10.43
CA GLY A 38 -6.48 -12.33 9.89
C GLY A 38 -6.56 -13.47 10.91
N LYS A 39 -7.63 -14.25 10.85
CA LYS A 39 -7.84 -15.37 11.77
C LYS A 39 -6.69 -16.39 11.69
N GLU A 40 -6.34 -16.83 10.49
CA GLU A 40 -5.30 -17.83 10.26
C GLU A 40 -3.87 -17.29 10.53
N ALA A 41 -3.70 -15.98 10.58
CA ALA A 41 -2.40 -15.36 10.83
C ALA A 41 -1.85 -15.71 12.24
N ALA A 42 -2.73 -15.95 13.22
CA ALA A 42 -2.35 -16.41 14.54
C ALA A 42 -1.64 -17.78 14.50
N ASP A 43 -2.12 -18.68 13.63
CA ASP A 43 -1.50 -19.99 13.39
C ASP A 43 -0.19 -19.85 12.61
N TRP A 44 -0.20 -19.13 11.50
CA TRP A 44 0.97 -18.95 10.63
C TRP A 44 2.19 -18.40 11.36
N TRP A 45 1.98 -17.51 12.33
CA TRP A 45 3.05 -16.83 13.07
C TRP A 45 3.15 -17.28 14.53
N SER A 46 2.42 -18.34 14.94
CA SER A 46 2.41 -18.89 16.31
C SER A 46 2.18 -17.82 17.36
N LEU A 47 1.10 -17.04 17.21
CA LEU A 47 0.77 -15.89 18.06
C LEU A 47 -0.24 -16.19 19.16
N HIS A 48 -0.72 -17.42 19.35
CA HIS A 48 -1.77 -17.73 20.34
C HIS A 48 -1.42 -17.34 21.77
N SER A 49 -0.19 -17.64 22.24
CA SER A 49 0.25 -17.23 23.57
C SER A 49 0.32 -15.70 23.70
N PHE A 50 0.80 -15.04 22.66
CA PHE A 50 0.86 -13.57 22.61
C PHE A 50 -0.54 -12.94 22.65
N LEU A 51 -1.52 -13.49 21.96
CA LEU A 51 -2.91 -13.00 22.00
C LEU A 51 -3.49 -13.10 23.40
N LYS A 52 -3.21 -14.21 24.11
CA LYS A 52 -3.61 -14.36 25.50
C LYS A 52 -2.95 -13.32 26.42
N GLU A 53 -1.65 -13.06 26.24
CA GLU A 53 -0.94 -12.02 26.97
C GLU A 53 -1.51 -10.62 26.68
N MET A 54 -1.96 -10.35 25.47
CA MET A 54 -2.67 -9.10 25.10
C MET A 54 -4.01 -8.99 25.83
N GLU A 55 -4.80 -10.08 25.91
CA GLU A 55 -6.06 -10.14 26.64
C GLU A 55 -5.86 -9.92 28.16
N ASP A 56 -4.80 -10.49 28.74
CA ASP A 56 -4.45 -10.32 30.15
C ASP A 56 -3.98 -8.89 30.48
N ARG A 57 -3.40 -8.20 29.48
CA ARG A 57 -2.75 -6.88 29.64
C ARG A 57 -3.67 -5.70 29.38
N TYR A 58 -4.60 -5.82 28.41
CA TYR A 58 -5.42 -4.72 27.88
C TYR A 58 -6.91 -5.03 27.95
N GLN A 59 -7.74 -4.00 27.91
CA GLN A 59 -9.12 -4.13 27.45
C GLN A 59 -9.06 -4.41 25.94
N PHE A 60 -9.03 -5.68 25.60
CA PHE A 60 -8.63 -6.17 24.27
C PHE A 60 -9.83 -6.52 23.41
N HIS A 61 -9.80 -6.09 22.17
CA HIS A 61 -10.74 -6.51 21.16
C HIS A 61 -9.97 -7.00 19.92
N TRP A 62 -10.25 -8.22 19.49
CA TRP A 62 -9.66 -8.77 18.28
C TRP A 62 -10.69 -8.79 17.16
N LEU A 63 -10.52 -7.90 16.18
CA LEU A 63 -11.25 -7.92 14.91
C LEU A 63 -10.54 -8.87 13.94
N GLN A 64 -11.11 -10.04 13.76
CA GLN A 64 -10.64 -11.01 12.80
C GLN A 64 -11.13 -10.62 11.40
N THR A 65 -10.21 -10.47 10.44
CA THR A 65 -10.56 -10.08 9.08
C THR A 65 -9.78 -10.88 8.05
N GLU A 66 -10.46 -11.26 6.98
CA GLU A 66 -9.87 -11.86 5.77
C GLU A 66 -10.02 -10.92 4.56
N VAL A 67 -10.38 -9.68 4.81
CA VAL A 67 -10.73 -8.71 3.77
C VAL A 67 -9.49 -8.32 2.97
N ALA A 68 -9.48 -8.68 1.70
CA ALA A 68 -8.40 -8.33 0.77
C ALA A 68 -8.48 -6.88 0.28
N ASN A 69 -9.66 -6.27 0.29
CA ASN A 69 -9.92 -4.90 -0.18
C ASN A 69 -11.09 -4.33 0.62
N PRO A 70 -10.82 -3.64 1.74
CA PRO A 70 -11.88 -3.16 2.62
C PRO A 70 -12.84 -2.21 1.89
N ASN A 71 -14.12 -2.40 2.12
CA ASN A 71 -15.20 -1.57 1.61
C ASN A 71 -15.96 -0.89 2.74
N GLN A 72 -16.94 -0.03 2.43
CA GLN A 72 -17.68 0.71 3.45
C GLN A 72 -18.51 -0.20 4.37
N GLN A 73 -18.91 -1.39 3.92
CA GLN A 73 -19.63 -2.34 4.77
C GLN A 73 -18.69 -2.97 5.80
N ASP A 74 -17.45 -3.32 5.40
CA ASP A 74 -16.43 -3.83 6.33
C ASP A 74 -16.11 -2.81 7.42
N VAL A 75 -16.03 -1.51 7.05
CA VAL A 75 -15.83 -0.42 8.02
C VAL A 75 -17.02 -0.31 8.98
N LYS A 76 -18.25 -0.35 8.45
CA LYS A 76 -19.48 -0.30 9.25
C LYS A 76 -19.53 -1.46 10.25
N GLU A 77 -19.31 -2.68 9.80
CA GLU A 77 -19.34 -3.88 10.65
C GLU A 77 -18.26 -3.85 11.74
N ALA A 78 -17.06 -3.37 11.41
CA ALA A 78 -16.00 -3.18 12.38
C ALA A 78 -16.38 -2.15 13.47
N LEU A 79 -16.96 -1.01 13.10
CA LEU A 79 -17.44 0.01 14.03
C LEU A 79 -18.58 -0.52 14.89
N GLU A 80 -19.54 -1.24 14.32
CA GLU A 80 -20.66 -1.87 15.03
C GLU A 80 -20.17 -2.87 16.08
N SER A 81 -19.15 -3.69 15.76
CA SER A 81 -18.56 -4.65 16.70
C SER A 81 -17.86 -3.98 17.90
N LEU A 82 -17.34 -2.77 17.70
CA LEU A 82 -16.77 -1.94 18.75
C LEU A 82 -17.85 -1.33 19.65
N GLY A 83 -18.99 -0.93 19.08
CA GLY A 83 -20.07 -0.29 19.82
C GLY A 83 -19.59 0.92 20.62
N ALA A 84 -19.96 0.99 21.90
CA ALA A 84 -19.59 2.07 22.81
C ALA A 84 -18.24 1.86 23.55
N LYS A 85 -17.47 0.82 23.20
CA LYS A 85 -16.18 0.54 23.87
C LYS A 85 -15.19 1.66 23.62
N PRO A 86 -14.45 2.10 24.65
CA PRO A 86 -13.35 3.05 24.47
C PRO A 86 -12.22 2.43 23.66
N LEU A 87 -11.44 3.25 22.96
CA LEU A 87 -10.34 2.80 22.13
C LEU A 87 -9.20 3.83 22.17
N ASP A 88 -8.03 3.38 22.63
CA ASP A 88 -6.84 4.22 22.74
C ASP A 88 -5.87 3.97 21.57
N ALA A 89 -5.80 2.72 21.10
CA ALA A 89 -4.92 2.35 20.01
C ALA A 89 -5.50 1.23 19.12
N ILE A 90 -5.15 1.28 17.83
CA ILE A 90 -5.42 0.23 16.86
C ILE A 90 -4.09 -0.40 16.47
N VAL A 91 -3.92 -1.69 16.71
CA VAL A 91 -2.79 -2.50 16.23
C VAL A 91 -3.24 -3.24 14.98
N ALA A 92 -2.62 -2.97 13.85
CA ALA A 92 -2.95 -3.58 12.55
C ALA A 92 -1.79 -4.49 12.12
N ILE A 93 -1.96 -5.81 12.25
CA ILE A 93 -0.98 -6.81 11.83
C ILE A 93 -1.48 -7.47 10.53
N GLY A 94 -0.91 -7.10 9.40
CA GLY A 94 -1.36 -7.61 8.10
C GLY A 94 -0.81 -6.85 6.91
N GLY A 95 -1.33 -7.14 5.73
CA GLY A 95 -1.02 -6.40 4.51
C GLY A 95 -1.66 -5.01 4.46
N GLY A 96 -1.47 -4.30 3.34
CA GLY A 96 -2.02 -2.95 3.16
C GLY A 96 -3.51 -2.84 3.43
N SER A 97 -4.31 -3.86 3.06
CA SER A 97 -5.76 -3.88 3.31
C SER A 97 -6.12 -3.83 4.80
N VAL A 98 -5.37 -4.54 5.64
CA VAL A 98 -5.57 -4.53 7.11
C VAL A 98 -5.22 -3.16 7.70
N ILE A 99 -4.11 -2.56 7.24
CA ILE A 99 -3.69 -1.23 7.68
C ILE A 99 -4.68 -0.15 7.18
N ASP A 100 -5.20 -0.29 5.96
CA ASP A 100 -6.18 0.62 5.40
C ASP A 100 -7.54 0.52 6.14
N LEU A 101 -7.96 -0.69 6.55
CA LEU A 101 -9.12 -0.88 7.41
C LEU A 101 -8.94 -0.20 8.78
N ALA A 102 -7.74 -0.33 9.38
CA ALA A 102 -7.41 0.36 10.63
C ALA A 102 -7.53 1.89 10.51
N LYS A 103 -7.02 2.45 9.41
CA LYS A 103 -7.16 3.89 9.12
C LYS A 103 -8.61 4.29 8.91
N ALA A 104 -9.39 3.48 8.20
CA ALA A 104 -10.80 3.73 7.99
C ALA A 104 -11.58 3.67 9.31
N ILE A 105 -11.32 2.69 10.16
CA ILE A 105 -11.91 2.63 11.50
C ILE A 105 -11.53 3.90 12.30
N SER A 106 -10.26 4.28 12.35
CA SER A 106 -9.81 5.50 13.04
C SER A 106 -10.50 6.76 12.50
N ALA A 107 -10.74 6.84 11.18
CA ALA A 107 -11.41 7.97 10.55
C ALA A 107 -12.87 8.15 11.00
N PHE A 108 -13.57 7.05 11.30
CA PHE A 108 -15.00 7.08 11.63
C PHE A 108 -15.29 6.72 13.08
N TYR A 109 -14.35 6.19 13.84
CA TYR A 109 -14.57 5.76 15.22
C TYR A 109 -15.16 6.88 16.08
N ASP A 110 -16.35 6.64 16.63
CA ASP A 110 -17.05 7.49 17.59
C ASP A 110 -17.87 6.57 18.52
N PRO A 111 -17.49 6.40 19.79
CA PRO A 111 -18.17 5.47 20.69
C PRO A 111 -19.66 5.78 20.91
N LYS A 112 -20.10 7.00 20.59
CA LYS A 112 -21.52 7.38 20.66
C LYS A 112 -22.29 7.00 19.38
N ARG A 113 -21.60 6.75 18.26
CA ARG A 113 -22.18 6.54 16.95
C ARG A 113 -21.82 5.21 16.30
N ASN A 114 -20.81 4.50 16.77
CA ASN A 114 -20.28 3.28 16.12
C ASN A 114 -21.38 2.28 15.70
N ALA A 115 -22.35 2.01 16.61
CA ALA A 115 -23.42 1.07 16.35
C ALA A 115 -24.53 1.63 15.44
N SER A 116 -24.52 2.92 15.10
CA SER A 116 -25.57 3.58 14.33
C SER A 116 -25.15 3.97 12.92
N TYR A 117 -23.88 3.81 12.55
CA TYR A 117 -23.45 4.10 11.17
C TYR A 117 -24.07 3.15 10.16
N THR A 118 -24.54 3.72 9.05
CA THR A 118 -24.88 2.96 7.85
C THR A 118 -23.71 3.01 6.84
N ALA A 119 -23.66 2.07 5.91
CA ALA A 119 -22.68 2.08 4.84
C ALA A 119 -22.81 3.31 3.93
N GLU A 120 -24.05 3.80 3.73
CA GLU A 120 -24.36 5.01 2.98
C GLU A 120 -23.82 6.26 3.66
N GLU A 121 -23.96 6.39 4.99
CA GLU A 121 -23.42 7.51 5.76
C GLU A 121 -21.88 7.53 5.69
N ILE A 122 -21.22 6.38 5.78
CA ILE A 122 -19.76 6.25 5.61
C ILE A 122 -19.37 6.68 4.19
N THR A 123 -20.09 6.21 3.16
CA THR A 123 -19.88 6.59 1.76
C THR A 123 -19.96 8.08 1.57
N GLU A 124 -21.02 8.70 2.09
CA GLU A 124 -21.23 10.14 1.94
C GLU A 124 -20.19 10.95 2.72
N ALA A 125 -19.82 10.49 3.91
CA ALA A 125 -18.76 11.11 4.68
C ALA A 125 -17.38 11.04 3.99
N ILE A 126 -17.10 9.96 3.27
CA ILE A 126 -15.88 9.84 2.43
C ILE A 126 -15.96 10.84 1.28
N ARG A 127 -17.07 10.90 0.55
CA ARG A 127 -17.27 11.83 -0.58
C ARG A 127 -17.13 13.29 -0.17
N ARG A 128 -17.73 13.67 0.95
CA ARG A 128 -17.67 15.05 1.49
C ARG A 128 -16.39 15.32 2.29
N LYS A 129 -15.58 14.31 2.54
CA LYS A 129 -14.38 14.38 3.39
C LYS A 129 -14.69 14.90 4.81
N SER A 130 -15.90 14.68 5.31
CA SER A 130 -16.33 15.23 6.61
C SER A 130 -15.56 14.66 7.79
N TYR A 131 -14.99 13.45 7.67
CA TYR A 131 -14.09 12.85 8.65
C TYR A 131 -12.81 13.69 8.89
N GLN A 132 -12.41 14.55 7.95
CA GLN A 132 -11.24 15.44 8.11
C GLN A 132 -11.45 16.53 9.15
N ASN A 133 -12.71 16.84 9.49
CA ASN A 133 -13.05 17.87 10.50
C ASN A 133 -12.96 17.33 11.95
N ARG A 134 -12.54 16.09 12.14
CA ARG A 134 -12.36 15.51 13.48
C ARG A 134 -11.16 16.14 14.20
N ALA A 135 -11.34 16.40 15.49
CA ALA A 135 -10.26 16.94 16.31
C ALA A 135 -9.17 15.89 16.57
N GLU A 136 -9.56 14.62 16.69
CA GLU A 136 -8.68 13.52 17.08
C GLU A 136 -8.97 12.26 16.28
N PHE A 137 -7.92 11.48 16.04
CA PHE A 137 -7.95 10.14 15.45
C PHE A 137 -7.33 9.16 16.45
N VAL A 138 -7.79 7.92 16.44
CA VAL A 138 -7.19 6.86 17.26
C VAL A 138 -5.79 6.53 16.71
N ASP A 139 -4.81 6.44 17.61
CA ASP A 139 -3.43 6.09 17.26
C ASP A 139 -3.36 4.71 16.56
N ILE A 140 -2.63 4.62 15.47
CA ILE A 140 -2.45 3.37 14.70
C ILE A 140 -1.01 2.89 14.86
N ILE A 141 -0.86 1.63 15.24
CA ILE A 141 0.38 0.89 15.21
C ILE A 141 0.28 -0.10 14.04
N ALA A 142 1.03 0.16 12.98
CA ALA A 142 1.02 -0.67 11.79
C ALA A 142 2.15 -1.69 11.82
N VAL A 143 1.82 -2.96 11.58
CA VAL A 143 2.77 -4.08 11.49
C VAL A 143 2.56 -4.77 10.14
N PRO A 144 3.22 -4.29 9.08
CA PRO A 144 3.01 -4.83 7.75
C PRO A 144 3.53 -6.27 7.64
N SER A 145 2.71 -7.16 7.09
CA SER A 145 3.10 -8.54 6.76
C SER A 145 3.45 -8.71 5.28
N THR A 146 3.38 -7.64 4.49
CA THR A 146 3.77 -7.61 3.08
C THR A 146 4.78 -6.49 2.84
N ALA A 147 5.69 -6.68 1.90
CA ALA A 147 6.66 -5.67 1.49
C ALA A 147 6.22 -5.07 0.15
N GLY A 148 5.38 -4.03 0.19
CA GLY A 148 4.79 -3.48 -1.05
C GLY A 148 4.10 -2.13 -0.89
N THR A 149 3.03 -2.09 -0.16
CA THR A 149 2.05 -0.98 -0.19
C THR A 149 2.50 0.33 0.47
N GLY A 150 3.48 0.28 1.38
CA GLY A 150 3.89 1.46 2.15
C GLY A 150 2.79 2.07 3.03
N SER A 151 1.67 1.32 3.27
CA SER A 151 0.55 1.85 4.05
C SER A 151 0.95 2.20 5.48
N GLU A 152 1.98 1.57 6.02
CA GLU A 152 2.52 1.83 7.35
C GLU A 152 3.15 3.22 7.53
N VAL A 153 3.44 3.94 6.44
CA VAL A 153 4.03 5.29 6.49
C VAL A 153 3.21 6.34 5.71
N THR A 154 2.04 6.00 5.24
CA THR A 154 1.15 6.91 4.50
C THR A 154 -0.06 7.33 5.33
N GLN A 155 -0.66 8.48 4.98
CA GLN A 155 -1.83 9.04 5.67
C GLN A 155 -3.17 8.73 5.00
N TRP A 156 -3.16 7.98 3.90
CA TRP A 156 -4.36 7.60 3.16
C TRP A 156 -4.66 6.11 3.28
N ALA A 157 -5.91 5.79 3.07
CA ALA A 157 -6.42 4.44 2.99
C ALA A 157 -7.32 4.28 1.78
N THR A 158 -7.34 3.08 1.23
CA THR A 158 -8.28 2.70 0.20
C THR A 158 -9.49 2.03 0.81
N VAL A 159 -10.68 2.52 0.44
CA VAL A 159 -11.97 1.87 0.71
C VAL A 159 -12.68 1.66 -0.62
N TRP A 160 -13.07 0.42 -0.92
CA TRP A 160 -13.72 0.07 -2.18
C TRP A 160 -15.21 0.36 -2.13
N ASP A 161 -15.79 0.82 -3.23
CA ASP A 161 -17.23 1.02 -3.35
C ASP A 161 -17.92 -0.31 -3.69
N LEU A 162 -18.70 -0.85 -2.76
CA LEU A 162 -19.48 -2.09 -2.94
C LEU A 162 -20.37 -2.12 -4.19
N GLY A 163 -20.79 -0.97 -4.69
CA GLY A 163 -21.72 -0.88 -5.83
C GLY A 163 -21.03 -0.86 -7.16
N LYS A 164 -19.65 -0.71 -7.29
CA LYS A 164 -19.28 -0.23 -8.33
C LYS A 164 -18.05 0.11 -8.86
N THR A 165 -17.36 0.14 -9.21
CA THR A 165 -16.52 0.74 -10.26
C THR A 165 -15.65 1.88 -9.77
N SER A 166 -15.64 2.16 -8.47
CA SER A 166 -14.79 3.21 -7.93
C SER A 166 -14.08 2.81 -6.65
N LYS A 167 -12.95 3.44 -6.44
CA LYS A 167 -12.10 3.31 -5.28
C LYS A 167 -12.12 4.65 -4.56
N PHE A 168 -12.59 4.67 -3.33
CA PHE A 168 -12.49 5.83 -2.47
C PHE A 168 -11.10 5.89 -1.84
N SER A 169 -10.58 7.10 -1.66
CA SER A 169 -9.39 7.35 -0.87
C SER A 169 -9.76 8.20 0.35
N ILE A 170 -9.64 7.63 1.53
CA ILE A 170 -9.65 8.38 2.78
C ILE A 170 -8.26 8.99 2.94
N ASP A 171 -8.17 10.25 3.29
CA ASP A 171 -6.90 10.99 3.37
C ASP A 171 -6.99 12.07 4.46
N ALA A 172 -6.27 11.86 5.56
CA ALA A 172 -6.10 12.87 6.61
C ALA A 172 -4.75 12.69 7.31
N PRO A 173 -4.05 13.79 7.67
CA PRO A 173 -2.76 13.71 8.35
C PRO A 173 -2.75 12.87 9.61
N GLY A 174 -3.85 12.91 10.40
CA GLY A 174 -3.99 12.13 11.63
C GLY A 174 -4.19 10.62 11.44
N LEU A 175 -4.39 10.15 10.20
CA LEU A 175 -4.49 8.72 9.87
C LEU A 175 -3.12 8.08 9.58
N LYS A 176 -2.05 8.87 9.53
CA LYS A 176 -0.71 8.32 9.40
C LYS A 176 -0.40 7.49 10.65
N PRO A 177 0.02 6.22 10.52
CA PRO A 177 0.37 5.42 11.69
C PRO A 177 1.39 6.13 12.59
N ARG A 178 1.15 6.11 13.88
CA ARG A 178 2.08 6.65 14.88
C ARG A 178 3.36 5.82 14.95
N LEU A 179 3.22 4.50 14.75
CA LEU A 179 4.33 3.55 14.82
C LEU A 179 4.18 2.53 13.70
N ALA A 180 5.28 2.27 13.00
CA ALA A 180 5.44 1.19 12.03
C ALA A 180 6.47 0.19 12.57
N LEU A 181 6.04 -1.04 12.81
CA LEU A 181 6.90 -2.14 13.24
C LEU A 181 7.17 -3.03 12.03
N ILE A 182 8.36 -2.94 11.47
CA ILE A 182 8.77 -3.73 10.33
C ILE A 182 9.35 -5.05 10.84
N VAL A 183 8.64 -6.14 10.61
CA VAL A 183 8.95 -7.47 11.13
C VAL A 183 9.11 -8.44 9.96
N PRO A 184 10.33 -8.65 9.44
CA PRO A 184 10.54 -9.50 8.27
C PRO A 184 10.04 -10.94 8.45
N ASP A 185 10.04 -11.48 9.68
CA ASP A 185 9.47 -12.78 10.03
C ASP A 185 8.06 -12.99 9.48
N LEU A 186 7.20 -11.96 9.57
CA LEU A 186 5.80 -12.04 9.13
C LEU A 186 5.66 -12.21 7.62
N THR A 187 6.69 -11.85 6.88
CA THR A 187 6.69 -11.98 5.42
C THR A 187 7.14 -13.36 4.92
N LEU A 188 7.76 -14.20 5.78
CA LEU A 188 8.31 -15.51 5.41
C LEU A 188 7.25 -16.53 4.98
N THR A 189 5.99 -16.32 5.37
CA THR A 189 4.86 -17.18 5.01
C THR A 189 4.22 -16.85 3.66
N LEU A 190 4.61 -15.75 3.03
CA LEU A 190 3.99 -15.30 1.78
C LEU A 190 4.31 -16.23 0.60
N PRO A 191 3.33 -16.56 -0.22
CA PRO A 191 3.55 -17.31 -1.47
C PRO A 191 4.28 -16.44 -2.51
N LYS A 192 5.05 -17.07 -3.39
CA LYS A 192 5.85 -16.37 -4.43
C LYS A 192 5.08 -15.37 -5.28
N PRO A 193 3.85 -15.64 -5.76
CA PRO A 193 3.10 -14.66 -6.53
C PRO A 193 2.80 -13.38 -5.75
N LEU A 194 2.55 -13.48 -4.44
CA LEU A 194 2.30 -12.33 -3.58
C LEU A 194 3.59 -11.57 -3.26
N ILE A 195 4.72 -12.28 -3.06
CA ILE A 195 6.04 -11.65 -2.93
C ILE A 195 6.34 -10.82 -4.18
N LEU A 196 6.15 -11.41 -5.36
CA LEU A 196 6.40 -10.74 -6.63
C LEU A 196 5.49 -9.52 -6.78
N SER A 197 4.17 -9.71 -6.68
CA SER A 197 3.19 -8.64 -6.85
C SER A 197 3.45 -7.46 -5.91
N THR A 198 3.71 -7.71 -4.63
CA THR A 198 3.96 -6.62 -3.66
C THR A 198 5.29 -5.92 -3.89
N ALA A 199 6.34 -6.64 -4.28
CA ALA A 199 7.63 -6.02 -4.59
C ALA A 199 7.59 -5.19 -5.89
N LEU A 200 6.81 -5.61 -6.89
CA LEU A 200 6.55 -4.82 -8.09
C LEU A 200 5.78 -3.54 -7.77
N ASP A 201 4.80 -3.60 -6.86
CA ASP A 201 4.07 -2.44 -6.37
C ASP A 201 5.02 -1.43 -5.69
N ALA A 202 5.91 -1.93 -4.79
CA ALA A 202 6.93 -1.08 -4.17
C ALA A 202 7.90 -0.47 -5.18
N ALA A 203 8.32 -1.22 -6.19
CA ALA A 203 9.18 -0.69 -7.26
C ALA A 203 8.49 0.42 -8.04
N ALA A 204 7.21 0.22 -8.38
CA ALA A 204 6.41 1.24 -9.06
C ALA A 204 6.17 2.49 -8.19
N HIS A 205 5.93 2.32 -6.90
CA HIS A 205 5.85 3.45 -5.96
C HIS A 205 7.12 4.30 -5.98
N ALA A 206 8.29 3.65 -5.91
CA ALA A 206 9.58 4.34 -5.94
C ALA A 206 9.83 5.02 -7.29
N GLU A 207 9.55 4.34 -8.39
CA GLU A 207 9.70 4.86 -9.74
C GLU A 207 8.81 6.08 -9.97
N GLU A 208 7.52 5.99 -9.61
CA GLU A 208 6.58 7.09 -9.76
C GLU A 208 6.88 8.28 -8.83
N ALA A 209 7.37 8.03 -7.62
CA ALA A 209 7.82 9.09 -6.73
C ALA A 209 9.05 9.82 -7.30
N PHE A 210 9.96 9.11 -7.96
CA PHE A 210 11.15 9.68 -8.57
C PHE A 210 10.81 10.73 -9.63
N TRP A 211 9.86 10.45 -10.52
CA TRP A 211 9.52 11.37 -11.62
C TRP A 211 8.30 12.25 -11.36
N SER A 212 7.57 12.08 -10.25
CA SER A 212 6.39 12.91 -9.95
C SER A 212 6.66 14.41 -10.09
N LYS A 213 5.67 15.19 -10.54
CA LYS A 213 5.71 16.68 -10.51
C LYS A 213 6.02 17.23 -9.11
N HIS A 214 5.75 16.45 -8.06
CA HIS A 214 5.97 16.83 -6.66
C HIS A 214 7.26 16.25 -6.06
N THR A 215 8.12 15.65 -6.88
CA THR A 215 9.37 15.06 -6.40
C THR A 215 10.33 16.11 -5.85
N THR A 216 11.18 15.71 -4.93
CA THR A 216 12.27 16.52 -4.36
C THR A 216 13.58 15.73 -4.41
N PRO A 217 14.75 16.35 -4.24
CA PRO A 217 16.01 15.60 -4.18
C PRO A 217 15.97 14.45 -3.17
N LEU A 218 15.45 14.68 -1.97
CA LEU A 218 15.35 13.67 -0.93
C LEU A 218 14.40 12.52 -1.30
N VAL A 219 13.28 12.82 -1.96
CA VAL A 219 12.37 11.80 -2.49
C VAL A 219 13.09 10.95 -3.53
N LYS A 220 13.89 11.54 -4.41
CA LYS A 220 14.68 10.82 -5.40
C LYS A 220 15.71 9.89 -4.76
N ASP A 221 16.40 10.34 -3.72
CA ASP A 221 17.36 9.53 -2.97
C ASP A 221 16.69 8.27 -2.38
N PHE A 222 15.53 8.43 -1.73
CA PHE A 222 14.74 7.29 -1.24
C PHE A 222 14.26 6.37 -2.37
N SER A 223 13.78 6.95 -3.47
CA SER A 223 13.30 6.20 -4.64
C SER A 223 14.41 5.36 -5.25
N LEU A 224 15.57 5.95 -5.49
CA LEU A 224 16.72 5.25 -6.08
C LEU A 224 17.24 4.14 -5.17
N GLU A 225 17.34 4.41 -3.86
CA GLU A 225 17.78 3.36 -2.92
C GLU A 225 16.73 2.24 -2.82
N ALA A 226 15.43 2.55 -2.79
CA ALA A 226 14.37 1.55 -2.83
C ALA A 226 14.50 0.64 -4.07
N LEU A 227 14.66 1.25 -5.25
CA LEU A 227 14.82 0.53 -6.50
C LEU A 227 16.08 -0.33 -6.51
N ARG A 228 17.24 0.20 -6.07
CA ARG A 228 18.48 -0.59 -5.97
C ARG A 228 18.30 -1.82 -5.09
N VAL A 229 17.69 -1.66 -3.93
CA VAL A 229 17.46 -2.77 -2.99
C VAL A 229 16.49 -3.79 -3.59
N ILE A 230 15.37 -3.37 -4.16
CA ILE A 230 14.36 -4.27 -4.72
C ILE A 230 14.90 -5.00 -5.93
N THR A 231 15.49 -4.29 -6.90
CA THR A 231 15.97 -4.89 -8.15
C THR A 231 17.06 -5.92 -7.93
N ALA A 232 17.99 -5.64 -7.00
CA ALA A 232 19.10 -6.54 -6.69
C ALA A 232 18.67 -7.82 -5.93
N ASN A 233 17.55 -7.80 -5.19
CA ASN A 233 17.23 -8.88 -4.26
C ASN A 233 15.94 -9.65 -4.61
N LEU A 234 15.03 -9.12 -5.42
CA LEU A 234 13.72 -9.73 -5.68
C LEU A 234 13.86 -11.13 -6.32
N LYS A 235 14.65 -11.26 -7.38
CA LYS A 235 14.85 -12.58 -8.06
C LYS A 235 15.39 -13.64 -7.11
N ALA A 236 16.34 -13.29 -6.24
CA ALA A 236 16.89 -14.18 -5.22
C ALA A 236 15.84 -14.52 -4.14
N ALA A 237 15.04 -13.55 -3.71
CA ALA A 237 13.97 -13.78 -2.74
C ALA A 237 12.87 -14.71 -3.28
N LEU A 238 12.55 -14.64 -4.58
CA LEU A 238 11.61 -15.56 -5.23
C LEU A 238 12.16 -16.98 -5.32
N LYS A 239 13.49 -17.15 -5.49
CA LYS A 239 14.13 -18.48 -5.46
C LYS A 239 14.22 -19.05 -4.06
N ALA A 240 14.45 -18.22 -3.05
CA ALA A 240 14.58 -18.60 -1.65
C ALA A 240 13.58 -17.81 -0.76
N PRO A 241 12.25 -18.07 -0.86
CA PRO A 241 11.22 -17.22 -0.26
C PRO A 241 11.23 -17.20 1.29
N LYS A 242 11.90 -18.16 1.92
CA LYS A 242 12.05 -18.23 3.38
C LYS A 242 13.40 -17.72 3.88
N HIS A 243 14.22 -17.11 3.01
CA HIS A 243 15.52 -16.56 3.40
C HIS A 243 15.33 -15.20 4.08
N TYR A 244 15.62 -15.13 5.37
CA TYR A 244 15.31 -13.97 6.22
C TYR A 244 15.94 -12.67 5.70
N GLU A 245 17.25 -12.64 5.41
CA GLU A 245 17.93 -11.41 4.99
C GLU A 245 17.41 -10.88 3.64
N LEU A 246 16.97 -11.76 2.74
CA LEU A 246 16.34 -11.33 1.49
C LEU A 246 14.96 -10.71 1.75
N ARG A 247 14.19 -11.27 2.69
CA ARG A 247 12.91 -10.70 3.08
C ARG A 247 13.07 -9.35 3.80
N GLU A 248 14.05 -9.25 4.70
CA GLU A 248 14.39 -7.99 5.36
C GLU A 248 14.77 -6.90 4.35
N LYS A 249 15.59 -7.22 3.34
CA LYS A 249 15.92 -6.28 2.26
C LYS A 249 14.70 -5.85 1.48
N LEU A 250 13.77 -6.76 1.14
CA LEU A 250 12.51 -6.37 0.47
C LEU A 250 11.65 -5.48 1.38
N CYS A 251 11.55 -5.76 2.68
CA CYS A 251 10.87 -4.88 3.64
C CYS A 251 11.51 -3.49 3.67
N ARG A 252 12.84 -3.41 3.68
CA ARG A 252 13.57 -2.13 3.63
C ARG A 252 13.29 -1.38 2.32
N GLY A 253 13.33 -2.06 1.17
CA GLY A 253 13.01 -1.46 -0.12
C GLY A 253 11.59 -0.93 -0.18
N SER A 254 10.61 -1.70 0.29
CA SER A 254 9.19 -1.29 0.38
C SER A 254 9.01 -0.07 1.28
N LEU A 255 9.66 -0.05 2.46
CA LEU A 255 9.60 1.09 3.37
C LEU A 255 10.15 2.37 2.73
N LEU A 256 11.31 2.28 2.06
CA LEU A 256 11.92 3.42 1.37
C LEU A 256 11.02 3.95 0.25
N ALA A 257 10.41 3.05 -0.53
CA ALA A 257 9.40 3.40 -1.53
C ALA A 257 8.18 4.09 -0.89
N GLY A 258 7.71 3.55 0.24
CA GLY A 258 6.64 4.12 1.05
C GLY A 258 6.94 5.55 1.50
N LEU A 259 8.12 5.78 2.04
CA LEU A 259 8.58 7.11 2.46
C LEU A 259 8.67 8.08 1.27
N ALA A 260 9.16 7.62 0.12
CA ALA A 260 9.25 8.43 -1.09
C ALA A 260 7.85 8.87 -1.57
N PHE A 261 6.96 7.91 -1.89
CA PHE A 261 5.67 8.26 -2.47
C PHE A 261 4.69 8.88 -1.46
N SER A 262 4.93 8.73 -0.16
CA SER A 262 4.17 9.44 0.88
C SER A 262 4.25 10.96 0.74
N GLN A 263 5.26 11.48 0.07
CA GLN A 263 5.47 12.90 -0.18
C GLN A 263 4.87 13.37 -1.52
N THR A 264 4.81 12.50 -2.52
CA THR A 264 4.47 12.84 -3.90
C THR A 264 3.13 12.30 -4.36
N ARG A 265 2.61 11.27 -3.69
CA ARG A 265 1.60 10.35 -4.23
C ARG A 265 2.15 9.59 -5.46
N THR A 266 1.30 8.77 -6.07
CA THR A 266 1.59 8.01 -7.29
C THR A 266 1.22 8.79 -8.55
N THR A 267 1.49 8.23 -9.74
CA THR A 267 1.27 8.89 -11.05
C THR A 267 0.47 8.00 -12.02
N ALA A 268 0.90 7.91 -13.26
CA ALA A 268 0.16 7.27 -14.35
C ALA A 268 0.02 5.76 -14.20
N CYS A 269 1.08 5.03 -13.77
CA CYS A 269 1.01 3.58 -13.63
C CYS A 269 -0.09 3.15 -12.66
N HIS A 270 -0.13 3.77 -11.49
CA HIS A 270 -1.20 3.50 -10.51
C HIS A 270 -2.57 3.95 -11.02
N SER A 271 -2.66 5.12 -11.69
CA SER A 271 -3.93 5.59 -12.22
C SER A 271 -4.52 4.61 -13.25
N ILE A 272 -3.68 4.04 -14.12
CA ILE A 272 -4.06 3.03 -15.11
C ILE A 272 -4.36 1.68 -14.45
N SER A 273 -3.69 1.32 -13.35
CA SER A 273 -3.89 0.05 -12.66
C SER A 273 -5.27 -0.11 -12.05
N TYR A 274 -5.93 0.97 -11.65
CA TYR A 274 -7.21 0.89 -10.97
C TYR A 274 -8.30 0.20 -11.79
N PRO A 275 -8.61 0.62 -13.04
CA PRO A 275 -9.56 -0.10 -13.87
C PRO A 275 -9.14 -1.55 -14.17
N LEU A 276 -7.84 -1.85 -14.26
CA LEU A 276 -7.37 -3.23 -14.41
C LEU A 276 -7.74 -4.08 -13.19
N SER A 277 -7.60 -3.53 -11.99
CA SER A 277 -7.93 -4.25 -10.76
C SER A 277 -9.43 -4.41 -10.55
N PHE A 278 -10.25 -3.36 -10.73
CA PHE A 278 -11.67 -3.47 -10.41
C PHE A 278 -12.53 -4.08 -11.53
N LEU A 279 -12.18 -3.90 -12.81
CA LEU A 279 -12.93 -4.50 -13.92
C LEU A 279 -12.51 -5.94 -14.21
N PHE A 280 -11.22 -6.26 -14.05
CA PHE A 280 -10.64 -7.52 -14.49
C PHE A 280 -9.98 -8.32 -13.37
N GLN A 281 -10.05 -7.84 -12.13
CA GLN A 281 -9.50 -8.49 -10.94
C GLN A 281 -7.99 -8.77 -11.05
N VAL A 282 -7.26 -7.98 -11.83
CA VAL A 282 -5.80 -8.08 -11.90
C VAL A 282 -5.22 -7.71 -10.53
N PRO A 283 -4.39 -8.57 -9.91
CA PRO A 283 -3.74 -8.23 -8.65
C PRO A 283 -2.96 -6.92 -8.78
N HIS A 284 -3.11 -6.03 -7.78
CA HIS A 284 -2.72 -4.63 -7.88
C HIS A 284 -1.26 -4.43 -8.35
N GLY A 285 -0.30 -5.12 -7.74
CA GLY A 285 1.11 -4.98 -8.14
C GLY A 285 1.39 -5.41 -9.57
N PHE A 286 0.71 -6.43 -10.10
CA PHE A 286 0.80 -6.78 -11.52
C PHE A 286 0.14 -5.73 -12.41
N ALA A 287 -1.03 -5.22 -11.98
CA ALA A 287 -1.73 -4.17 -12.73
C ALA A 287 -0.88 -2.90 -12.88
N VAL A 288 -0.13 -2.53 -11.84
CA VAL A 288 0.80 -1.38 -11.90
C VAL A 288 2.02 -1.71 -12.76
N ALA A 289 2.61 -2.89 -12.57
CA ALA A 289 3.83 -3.30 -13.29
C ALA A 289 3.65 -3.41 -14.81
N LEU A 290 2.45 -3.77 -15.28
CA LEU A 290 2.12 -3.86 -16.70
C LEU A 290 2.49 -2.59 -17.48
N THR A 291 2.41 -1.42 -16.87
CA THR A 291 2.62 -0.15 -17.58
C THR A 291 3.92 0.57 -17.21
N MET A 292 4.69 0.07 -16.23
CA MET A 292 5.91 0.71 -15.73
C MET A 292 6.88 1.10 -16.86
N ALA A 293 7.29 0.16 -17.70
CA ALA A 293 8.26 0.41 -18.74
C ALA A 293 7.76 1.39 -19.82
N GLU A 294 6.49 1.32 -20.20
CA GLU A 294 5.92 2.21 -21.21
C GLU A 294 5.75 3.64 -20.68
N VAL A 295 5.29 3.79 -19.44
CA VAL A 295 5.19 5.11 -18.79
C VAL A 295 6.57 5.71 -18.58
N ALA A 296 7.56 4.91 -18.18
CA ALA A 296 8.95 5.35 -18.05
C ALA A 296 9.51 5.95 -19.35
N ARG A 297 9.31 5.27 -20.50
CA ARG A 297 9.73 5.79 -21.82
C ARG A 297 9.10 7.14 -22.16
N ILE A 298 7.85 7.33 -21.79
CA ILE A 298 7.16 8.62 -22.02
C ILE A 298 7.73 9.71 -21.10
N ASN A 299 8.03 9.37 -19.86
CA ASN A 299 8.49 10.29 -18.84
C ASN A 299 9.99 10.63 -18.94
N GLU A 300 10.78 9.83 -19.64
CA GLU A 300 12.24 9.94 -19.76
C GLU A 300 12.73 11.38 -20.01
N LYS A 301 12.13 12.07 -20.98
CA LYS A 301 12.55 13.42 -21.37
C LYS A 301 12.09 14.51 -20.40
N ALA A 302 11.05 14.25 -19.62
CA ALA A 302 10.44 15.20 -18.69
C ALA A 302 10.97 15.04 -17.27
N ALA A 303 11.38 13.84 -16.90
CA ALA A 303 11.89 13.54 -15.57
C ALA A 303 13.34 14.02 -15.41
N LYS A 304 13.58 14.96 -14.52
CA LYS A 304 14.95 15.45 -14.22
C LYS A 304 15.79 14.30 -13.67
N ASN A 305 17.04 14.17 -14.12
CA ASN A 305 18.00 13.15 -13.71
C ASN A 305 17.50 11.73 -14.00
N TYR A 306 16.76 11.51 -15.08
CA TYR A 306 16.24 10.20 -15.43
C TYR A 306 17.36 9.16 -15.64
N ASP A 307 18.54 9.59 -16.05
CA ASP A 307 19.75 8.78 -16.19
C ASP A 307 20.12 8.05 -14.89
N GLU A 308 19.90 8.67 -13.72
CA GLU A 308 20.13 8.04 -12.42
C GLU A 308 19.15 6.87 -12.17
N LEU A 309 17.88 7.02 -12.57
CA LEU A 309 16.89 5.95 -12.50
C LEU A 309 17.21 4.85 -13.51
N ALA A 310 17.54 5.22 -14.75
CA ALA A 310 17.91 4.27 -15.81
C ALA A 310 19.13 3.43 -15.42
N ALA A 311 20.12 4.03 -14.72
CA ALA A 311 21.31 3.35 -14.25
C ALA A 311 21.00 2.20 -13.26
N VAL A 312 19.92 2.29 -12.47
CA VAL A 312 19.48 1.20 -11.58
C VAL A 312 19.07 -0.04 -12.37
N PHE A 313 18.42 0.14 -13.51
CA PHE A 313 17.92 -0.95 -14.35
C PHE A 313 18.92 -1.39 -15.44
N ALA A 314 19.99 -0.63 -15.67
CA ALA A 314 20.98 -0.92 -16.72
C ALA A 314 21.58 -2.34 -16.64
N PRO A 315 21.89 -2.90 -15.45
CA PRO A 315 22.42 -4.27 -15.33
C PRO A 315 21.46 -5.35 -15.84
N TYR A 316 20.17 -5.03 -15.98
CA TYR A 316 19.12 -5.97 -16.37
C TYR A 316 18.64 -5.76 -17.83
N GLY A 317 19.22 -4.83 -18.57
CA GLY A 317 18.76 -4.47 -19.90
C GLY A 317 17.55 -3.51 -19.87
N GLY A 318 17.46 -2.66 -18.82
CA GLY A 318 16.37 -1.72 -18.61
C GLY A 318 15.23 -2.30 -17.76
N ILE A 319 14.15 -1.52 -17.64
CA ILE A 319 12.96 -1.90 -16.85
C ILE A 319 12.32 -3.16 -17.41
N ASP A 320 12.17 -3.29 -18.74
CA ASP A 320 11.61 -4.49 -19.38
C ASP A 320 12.43 -5.74 -19.07
N GLY A 321 13.75 -5.65 -19.19
CA GLY A 321 14.63 -6.76 -18.91
C GLY A 321 14.57 -7.20 -17.45
N TRP A 322 14.47 -6.24 -16.52
CA TRP A 322 14.28 -6.54 -15.10
C TRP A 322 12.92 -7.21 -14.85
N LEU A 323 11.82 -6.62 -15.34
CA LEU A 323 10.47 -7.19 -15.21
C LEU A 323 10.42 -8.62 -15.78
N SER A 324 10.93 -8.82 -17.00
CA SER A 324 11.01 -10.15 -17.60
C SER A 324 11.77 -11.13 -16.71
N SER A 325 12.92 -10.71 -16.16
CA SER A 325 13.78 -11.59 -15.35
C SER A 325 13.18 -12.02 -14.03
N VAL A 326 12.32 -11.19 -13.40
CA VAL A 326 11.69 -11.51 -12.11
C VAL A 326 10.34 -12.21 -12.28
N CYS A 327 9.69 -12.06 -13.42
CA CYS A 327 8.40 -12.68 -13.75
C CYS A 327 8.54 -14.05 -14.44
N GLU A 328 9.70 -14.36 -15.05
CA GLU A 328 9.99 -15.47 -15.95
C GLU A 328 9.32 -16.81 -15.57
N ASP A 329 9.42 -17.22 -14.31
CA ASP A 329 8.91 -18.52 -13.83
C ASP A 329 7.49 -18.44 -13.21
N LEU A 330 6.88 -17.26 -13.16
CA LEU A 330 5.66 -17.05 -12.38
C LEU A 330 4.49 -16.50 -13.19
N ILE A 331 4.74 -15.55 -14.08
CA ILE A 331 3.68 -14.88 -14.83
C ILE A 331 4.24 -14.13 -16.04
N GLU A 332 3.55 -14.15 -17.15
CA GLU A 332 3.78 -13.24 -18.26
C GLU A 332 3.03 -11.92 -18.01
N LEU A 333 3.76 -10.80 -17.93
CA LEU A 333 3.17 -9.48 -17.74
C LEU A 333 2.59 -8.94 -19.05
N ARG A 334 1.42 -9.46 -19.42
CA ARG A 334 0.62 -9.08 -20.58
C ARG A 334 -0.84 -8.98 -20.18
N LEU A 335 -1.58 -8.07 -20.79
CA LEU A 335 -3.03 -7.94 -20.55
C LEU A 335 -3.77 -9.23 -20.89
N GLY A 336 -3.34 -9.92 -21.96
CA GLY A 336 -3.91 -11.21 -22.39
C GLY A 336 -3.84 -12.29 -21.32
N THR A 337 -2.80 -12.32 -20.48
CA THR A 337 -2.65 -13.26 -19.34
C THR A 337 -3.80 -13.14 -18.35
N PHE A 338 -4.38 -11.95 -18.23
CA PHE A 338 -5.52 -11.66 -17.36
C PHE A 338 -6.87 -11.66 -18.10
N GLY A 339 -6.92 -12.21 -19.33
CA GLY A 339 -8.13 -12.31 -20.13
C GLY A 339 -8.58 -11.00 -20.78
N ILE A 340 -7.77 -9.94 -20.71
CA ILE A 340 -8.07 -8.63 -21.26
C ILE A 340 -7.74 -8.62 -22.75
N GLN A 341 -8.67 -8.14 -23.57
CA GLN A 341 -8.58 -8.11 -25.03
C GLN A 341 -8.56 -6.66 -25.54
N LYS A 342 -8.21 -6.48 -26.80
CA LYS A 342 -8.17 -5.16 -27.45
C LYS A 342 -9.49 -4.37 -27.32
N LYS A 343 -10.63 -5.06 -27.38
CA LYS A 343 -11.96 -4.45 -27.22
C LYS A 343 -12.18 -3.82 -25.84
N ASP A 344 -11.45 -4.27 -24.80
CA ASP A 344 -11.62 -3.84 -23.43
C ASP A 344 -10.82 -2.55 -23.13
N ILE A 345 -9.85 -2.19 -23.98
CA ILE A 345 -8.98 -1.02 -23.80
C ILE A 345 -9.79 0.26 -23.62
N ALA A 346 -10.87 0.45 -24.40
CA ALA A 346 -11.69 1.65 -24.32
C ALA A 346 -12.33 1.83 -22.92
N SER A 347 -12.80 0.75 -22.31
CA SER A 347 -13.37 0.78 -20.97
C SER A 347 -12.30 1.05 -19.89
N ILE A 348 -11.11 0.48 -20.04
CA ILE A 348 -9.97 0.75 -19.13
C ILE A 348 -9.59 2.24 -19.20
N VAL A 349 -9.43 2.79 -20.41
CA VAL A 349 -9.08 4.20 -20.64
C VAL A 349 -10.12 5.16 -20.04
N GLN A 350 -11.41 4.78 -20.06
CA GLN A 350 -12.48 5.60 -19.50
C GLN A 350 -12.26 5.89 -18.00
N TYR A 351 -11.73 4.93 -17.25
CA TYR A 351 -11.56 5.00 -15.79
C TYR A 351 -10.10 5.21 -15.35
N ALA A 352 -9.15 5.33 -16.26
CA ALA A 352 -7.73 5.45 -15.96
C ALA A 352 -7.30 6.84 -15.45
N PHE A 353 -8.18 7.84 -15.44
CA PHE A 353 -7.85 9.23 -15.10
C PHE A 353 -8.31 9.58 -13.68
N THR A 354 -7.52 9.18 -12.70
CA THR A 354 -7.79 9.48 -11.28
C THR A 354 -7.12 10.78 -10.87
N ALA A 355 -7.91 11.74 -10.39
CA ALA A 355 -7.42 13.00 -9.87
C ALA A 355 -6.45 12.79 -8.67
N GLY A 356 -5.36 13.56 -8.62
CA GLY A 356 -4.28 13.42 -7.64
C GLY A 356 -3.40 12.18 -7.89
N ARG A 357 -3.48 11.59 -9.09
CA ARG A 357 -2.62 10.51 -9.57
C ARG A 357 -2.14 10.81 -11.00
N MET A 358 -3.03 10.69 -12.00
CA MET A 358 -2.65 10.95 -13.40
C MET A 358 -2.07 12.35 -13.61
N ASP A 359 -2.60 13.34 -12.96
CA ASP A 359 -2.17 14.74 -13.00
C ASP A 359 -0.82 15.01 -12.29
N ASN A 360 -0.33 14.06 -11.47
CA ASN A 360 1.03 14.11 -10.88
C ASN A 360 2.11 13.63 -11.85
N ASN A 361 1.73 12.98 -12.96
CA ASN A 361 2.69 12.49 -13.95
C ASN A 361 3.42 13.67 -14.61
N PRO A 362 4.75 13.62 -14.84
CA PRO A 362 5.50 14.74 -15.40
C PRO A 362 5.03 15.10 -16.83
N VAL A 363 4.62 14.11 -17.60
CA VAL A 363 4.00 14.30 -18.91
C VAL A 363 2.48 14.19 -18.77
N ASP A 364 1.75 15.16 -19.30
CA ASP A 364 0.29 15.10 -19.33
C ASP A 364 -0.15 14.08 -20.40
N LEU A 365 -0.76 12.99 -19.94
CA LEU A 365 -1.20 11.90 -20.83
C LEU A 365 -2.65 12.13 -21.28
N SER A 366 -2.87 11.96 -22.59
CA SER A 366 -4.22 11.91 -23.17
C SER A 366 -4.80 10.50 -23.11
N LYS A 367 -6.11 10.36 -23.36
CA LYS A 367 -6.77 9.06 -23.55
C LYS A 367 -6.12 8.23 -24.66
N LYS A 368 -5.61 8.88 -25.71
CA LYS A 368 -4.91 8.21 -26.81
C LYS A 368 -3.57 7.64 -26.36
N ASP A 369 -2.83 8.38 -25.52
CA ASP A 369 -1.54 7.91 -25.01
C ASP A 369 -1.75 6.70 -24.08
N VAL A 370 -2.75 6.73 -23.21
CA VAL A 370 -3.09 5.59 -22.34
C VAL A 370 -3.52 4.38 -23.17
N ALA A 371 -4.33 4.57 -24.21
CA ALA A 371 -4.69 3.49 -25.13
C ALA A 371 -3.43 2.88 -25.81
N GLY A 372 -2.52 3.73 -26.29
CA GLY A 372 -1.26 3.30 -26.89
C GLY A 372 -0.34 2.53 -25.93
N ILE A 373 -0.29 2.94 -24.64
CA ILE A 373 0.41 2.18 -23.58
C ILE A 373 -0.19 0.79 -23.45
N LEU A 374 -1.53 0.69 -23.31
CA LEU A 374 -2.22 -0.58 -23.13
C LEU A 374 -2.11 -1.51 -24.35
N GLU A 375 -2.11 -0.97 -25.58
CA GLU A 375 -1.92 -1.76 -26.80
C GLU A 375 -0.53 -2.41 -26.89
N LYS A 376 0.51 -1.79 -26.33
CA LYS A 376 1.87 -2.34 -26.32
C LYS A 376 2.06 -3.48 -25.32
N VAL A 377 1.24 -3.54 -24.29
CA VAL A 377 1.29 -4.57 -23.25
C VAL A 377 0.14 -5.59 -23.36
N LEU A 378 -0.55 -5.61 -24.50
CA LEU A 378 -1.65 -6.54 -24.81
C LEU A 378 -1.14 -8.01 -25.08
#